data_2d818326a270f9cf868cfacceb89eb83
#
_entry.id   2d818326a270f9cf868cfacceb89eb83
#
_cell.length_a   1.000
_cell.length_b   1.000
_cell.length_c   1.000
_cell.angle_alpha   90.00
_cell.angle_beta   90.00
_cell.angle_gamma   90.00
#
_symmetry.space_group_name_H-M   'P 1'
#
loop_
_entity.id
_entity.type
_entity.pdbx_description
1 polymer ?
#
loop_
_entity_poly.entity_id
_entity_poly.type
_entity_poly.pdbx_seq_one_letter_code
_entity_poly.pdbx_strand_id
1 'polypeptide(L)'
;RRAKQDNDNFRKQQQLQPATTSRPGAISNAGTLNMTNDISPHRQQNTYMATTDTNKSKVVKEIERIAANREQRRVRHEERRQKLSEIDHSIPAWEFHAMITEYRQQLEIKPLTINDPQKDLKICVCIRKRPITKKELNKKDIDVLTIPNKDHVIVHLPKVKVDLTKYIDNQKFRFDYTFRESCSNDIVYHFTAKPLVQLLFLGYSPMVFAYGQTGAGKLII
;
A
#
# COMPACT_ATOMS: atom_id res chain seq x y z
N ARG A 1 -29.92 24.43 -10.77
CA ARG A 1 -30.30 24.12 -12.18
C ARG A 1 -29.07 23.96 -13.08
N ARG A 2 -27.93 24.66 -12.83
CA ARG A 2 -26.70 24.51 -13.68
C ARG A 2 -25.97 23.15 -13.51
N ALA A 3 -25.93 22.58 -12.32
CA ALA A 3 -25.24 21.30 -12.07
C ALA A 3 -25.90 20.06 -12.72
N LYS A 4 -27.17 20.16 -13.15
CA LYS A 4 -27.86 19.09 -13.90
C LYS A 4 -27.59 19.09 -15.39
N GLN A 5 -27.29 20.26 -15.95
CA GLN A 5 -26.99 20.42 -17.39
C GLN A 5 -25.59 19.91 -17.76
N ASP A 6 -24.63 20.02 -16.84
CA ASP A 6 -23.25 19.57 -17.12
C ASP A 6 -23.11 18.04 -17.10
N ASN A 7 -23.99 17.35 -16.35
CA ASN A 7 -23.97 15.88 -16.26
C ASN A 7 -24.63 15.20 -17.48
N ASP A 8 -25.57 15.87 -18.15
CA ASP A 8 -26.25 15.35 -19.35
C ASP A 8 -25.37 15.54 -20.60
N ASN A 9 -24.51 16.55 -20.64
CA ASN A 9 -23.55 16.75 -21.72
C ASN A 9 -22.39 15.75 -21.69
N PHE A 10 -21.98 15.32 -20.51
CA PHE A 10 -20.93 14.28 -20.37
C PHE A 10 -21.40 12.90 -20.82
N ARG A 11 -22.69 12.60 -20.64
CA ARG A 11 -23.30 11.32 -21.08
C ARG A 11 -23.51 11.21 -22.57
N LYS A 12 -23.69 12.33 -23.29
CA LYS A 12 -23.88 12.35 -24.75
C LYS A 12 -22.57 12.18 -25.54
N GLN A 13 -21.41 12.49 -24.96
CA GLN A 13 -20.12 12.33 -25.64
C GLN A 13 -19.57 10.89 -25.61
N GLN A 14 -20.12 9.99 -24.81
CA GLN A 14 -19.66 8.59 -24.75
C GLN A 14 -20.40 7.63 -25.72
N GLN A 15 -21.38 8.12 -26.49
CA GLN A 15 -22.18 7.27 -27.40
C GLN A 15 -21.81 7.34 -28.87
N LEU A 16 -20.73 8.02 -29.24
CA LEU A 16 -20.31 8.17 -30.64
C LEU A 16 -18.89 7.67 -30.87
N GLN A 17 -18.66 6.37 -30.80
CA GLN A 17 -17.54 5.73 -31.51
C GLN A 17 -17.98 4.37 -32.08
N PRO A 18 -17.88 4.13 -33.39
CA PRO A 18 -18.24 2.88 -34.02
C PRO A 18 -17.15 1.83 -33.84
N ALA A 19 -17.58 0.61 -33.51
CA ALA A 19 -16.75 -0.59 -33.43
C ALA A 19 -16.20 -0.95 -34.82
N THR A 20 -14.90 -0.99 -34.97
CA THR A 20 -14.25 -1.67 -36.11
C THR A 20 -13.74 -3.02 -35.66
N THR A 21 -14.45 -4.04 -36.06
CA THR A 21 -14.06 -5.44 -36.06
C THR A 21 -13.04 -5.70 -37.15
N SER A 22 -11.88 -6.24 -36.83
CA SER A 22 -11.08 -7.02 -37.77
C SER A 22 -10.42 -8.18 -37.03
N ARG A 23 -10.91 -9.36 -37.41
CA ARG A 23 -10.42 -10.68 -37.04
C ARG A 23 -9.53 -11.18 -38.19
N PRO A 24 -8.36 -11.77 -37.95
CA PRO A 24 -7.78 -12.72 -38.90
C PRO A 24 -7.74 -14.12 -38.31
N GLY A 25 -8.40 -15.05 -38.94
CA GLY A 25 -7.96 -16.23 -39.69
C GLY A 25 -7.36 -17.34 -38.83
N ALA A 26 -8.21 -18.36 -38.54
CA ALA A 26 -7.77 -19.69 -38.13
C ALA A 26 -7.10 -20.38 -39.34
N ILE A 27 -5.92 -20.98 -39.10
CA ILE A 27 -5.34 -21.98 -40.00
C ILE A 27 -5.26 -23.27 -39.22
N SER A 28 -6.13 -24.20 -39.57
CA SER A 28 -6.08 -25.60 -39.23
C SER A 28 -5.05 -26.30 -40.14
N ASN A 29 -4.13 -27.07 -39.58
CA ASN A 29 -3.47 -28.16 -40.29
C ASN A 29 -3.31 -29.35 -39.36
N ALA A 30 -4.14 -30.34 -39.63
CA ALA A 30 -3.96 -31.70 -39.23
C ALA A 30 -2.93 -32.35 -40.16
N GLY A 31 -2.00 -33.09 -39.57
CA GLY A 31 -1.04 -33.89 -40.33
C GLY A 31 -0.36 -34.90 -39.41
N THR A 32 -1.04 -36.03 -39.23
CA THR A 32 -0.49 -37.25 -38.64
C THR A 32 0.47 -37.90 -39.62
N LEU A 33 1.71 -38.13 -39.26
CA LEU A 33 2.52 -39.23 -39.83
C LEU A 33 3.47 -39.77 -38.75
N ASN A 34 3.18 -40.99 -38.36
CA ASN A 34 4.09 -41.92 -37.68
C ASN A 34 5.24 -42.29 -38.60
N MET A 35 6.46 -42.19 -38.15
CA MET A 35 7.55 -43.07 -38.58
C MET A 35 8.53 -43.31 -37.44
N THR A 36 8.54 -44.54 -37.01
CA THR A 36 9.55 -45.19 -36.17
C THR A 36 10.86 -45.31 -36.95
N ASN A 37 11.95 -44.86 -36.37
CA ASN A 37 13.27 -45.35 -36.69
C ASN A 37 14.18 -45.36 -35.46
N ASP A 38 14.46 -46.54 -34.98
CA ASP A 38 15.55 -46.88 -34.07
C ASP A 38 16.90 -46.50 -34.67
N ILE A 39 17.67 -45.69 -33.95
CA ILE A 39 19.13 -45.65 -34.10
C ILE A 39 19.73 -45.36 -32.72
N SER A 40 20.42 -46.38 -32.18
CA SER A 40 21.18 -46.28 -30.91
C SER A 40 22.28 -45.24 -30.92
N PRO A 41 22.56 -44.60 -29.78
CA PRO A 41 23.55 -43.53 -29.71
C PRO A 41 24.96 -44.10 -29.46
N HIS A 42 25.87 -43.78 -30.34
CA HIS A 42 27.29 -43.89 -30.09
C HIS A 42 27.74 -42.79 -29.12
N ARG A 43 28.09 -43.23 -27.90
CA ARG A 43 28.58 -42.39 -26.80
C ARG A 43 30.00 -41.94 -27.10
N GLN A 44 30.16 -40.75 -27.65
CA GLN A 44 31.43 -40.04 -27.60
C GLN A 44 31.50 -39.13 -26.39
N GLN A 45 32.30 -39.51 -25.42
CA GLN A 45 32.67 -38.67 -24.29
C GLN A 45 33.58 -37.56 -24.81
N ASN A 46 33.09 -36.36 -25.05
CA ASN A 46 33.86 -35.18 -25.19
C ASN A 46 34.08 -34.52 -23.84
N THR A 47 35.21 -34.83 -23.23
CA THR A 47 35.75 -34.12 -22.08
C THR A 47 36.18 -32.72 -22.55
N TYR A 48 35.28 -31.75 -22.50
CA TYR A 48 35.70 -30.35 -22.63
C TYR A 48 36.14 -29.85 -21.26
N MET A 49 37.48 -29.67 -21.16
CA MET A 49 38.10 -28.94 -20.08
C MET A 49 37.46 -27.57 -19.91
N ALA A 50 37.21 -27.22 -18.66
CA ALA A 50 36.81 -25.89 -18.23
C ALA A 50 37.84 -24.87 -18.69
N THR A 51 37.61 -24.19 -19.80
CA THR A 51 38.35 -23.04 -20.21
C THR A 51 37.76 -21.79 -19.60
N THR A 52 38.60 -21.13 -18.83
CA THR A 52 38.48 -19.82 -18.18
C THR A 52 37.64 -18.77 -18.91
N ASP A 53 36.87 -18.10 -18.12
CA ASP A 53 35.74 -17.17 -18.35
C ASP A 53 36.09 -15.83 -19.03
N THR A 54 37.15 -15.72 -19.80
CA THR A 54 37.69 -14.43 -20.27
C THR A 54 37.29 -14.00 -21.68
N ASN A 55 36.59 -14.80 -22.47
CA ASN A 55 36.26 -14.47 -23.87
C ASN A 55 34.81 -14.66 -24.31
N LYS A 56 33.83 -14.47 -23.39
CA LYS A 56 32.43 -14.47 -23.84
C LYS A 56 32.14 -13.20 -24.64
N SER A 57 31.60 -13.35 -25.84
CA SER A 57 31.12 -12.25 -26.68
C SER A 57 30.18 -11.34 -25.87
N LYS A 58 30.21 -10.02 -26.15
CA LYS A 58 29.29 -9.04 -25.51
C LYS A 58 27.84 -9.46 -25.61
N VAL A 59 27.44 -10.11 -26.70
CA VAL A 59 26.08 -10.62 -26.94
C VAL A 59 25.73 -11.76 -25.96
N VAL A 60 26.64 -12.70 -25.70
CA VAL A 60 26.44 -13.80 -24.76
C VAL A 60 26.28 -13.26 -23.35
N LYS A 61 27.08 -12.29 -22.92
CA LYS A 61 26.95 -11.62 -21.61
C LYS A 61 25.61 -10.92 -21.45
N GLU A 62 25.12 -10.29 -22.51
CA GLU A 62 23.81 -9.63 -22.46
C GLU A 62 22.64 -10.64 -22.42
N ILE A 63 22.74 -11.76 -23.14
CA ILE A 63 21.75 -12.85 -23.07
C ILE A 63 21.73 -13.45 -21.65
N GLU A 64 22.89 -13.72 -21.04
CA GLU A 64 22.97 -14.21 -19.66
C GLU A 64 22.37 -13.22 -18.66
N ARG A 65 22.61 -11.90 -18.84
CA ARG A 65 22.02 -10.83 -18.03
C ARG A 65 20.49 -10.81 -18.15
N ILE A 66 19.97 -10.93 -19.37
CA ILE A 66 18.51 -10.95 -19.62
C ILE A 66 17.90 -12.22 -18.98
N ALA A 67 18.57 -13.36 -19.10
CA ALA A 67 18.12 -14.62 -18.49
C ALA A 67 18.10 -14.50 -16.95
N ALA A 68 19.16 -13.96 -16.34
CA ALA A 68 19.25 -13.73 -14.91
C ALA A 68 18.15 -12.77 -14.41
N ASN A 69 17.89 -11.68 -15.15
CA ASN A 69 16.81 -10.74 -14.83
C ASN A 69 15.42 -11.39 -14.92
N ARG A 70 15.19 -12.26 -15.89
CA ARG A 70 13.91 -13.02 -16.01
C ARG A 70 13.73 -13.96 -14.83
N GLU A 71 14.80 -14.67 -14.45
CA GLU A 71 14.73 -15.60 -13.32
C GLU A 71 14.51 -14.85 -11.99
N GLN A 72 15.19 -13.73 -11.76
CA GLN A 72 14.92 -12.89 -10.59
C GLN A 72 13.47 -12.42 -10.53
N ARG A 73 12.90 -12.05 -11.68
CA ARG A 73 11.47 -11.66 -11.74
C ARG A 73 10.55 -12.82 -11.40
N ARG A 74 10.85 -14.03 -11.88
CA ARG A 74 10.08 -15.24 -11.56
C ARG A 74 10.12 -15.54 -10.06
N VAL A 75 11.33 -15.60 -9.48
CA VAL A 75 11.51 -15.85 -8.04
C VAL A 75 10.76 -14.81 -7.21
N ARG A 76 10.94 -13.52 -7.52
CA ARG A 76 10.22 -12.45 -6.82
C ARG A 76 8.70 -12.54 -6.96
N HIS A 77 8.21 -12.97 -8.12
CA HIS A 77 6.78 -13.18 -8.35
C HIS A 77 6.26 -14.37 -7.55
N GLU A 78 7.03 -15.46 -7.48
CA GLU A 78 6.71 -16.65 -6.72
C GLU A 78 6.69 -16.39 -5.20
N GLU A 79 7.71 -15.71 -4.67
CA GLU A 79 7.75 -15.24 -3.28
C GLU A 79 6.55 -14.35 -2.93
N ARG A 80 6.20 -13.42 -3.83
CA ARG A 80 5.01 -12.58 -3.65
C ARG A 80 3.73 -13.40 -3.63
N ARG A 81 3.62 -14.39 -4.52
CA ARG A 81 2.46 -15.28 -4.58
C ARG A 81 2.33 -16.14 -3.33
N GLN A 82 3.45 -16.66 -2.80
CA GLN A 82 3.46 -17.41 -1.54
C GLN A 82 3.02 -16.53 -0.37
N LYS A 83 3.61 -15.34 -0.21
CA LYS A 83 3.19 -14.37 0.81
C LYS A 83 1.71 -14.00 0.70
N LEU A 84 1.17 -13.88 -0.51
CA LEU A 84 -0.24 -13.60 -0.73
C LEU A 84 -1.13 -14.79 -0.38
N SER A 85 -0.66 -16.05 -0.54
CA SER A 85 -1.43 -17.24 -0.17
C SER A 85 -1.54 -17.46 1.34
N GLU A 86 -0.61 -16.90 2.13
CA GLU A 86 -0.62 -16.95 3.60
C GLU A 86 -1.59 -15.94 4.23
N ILE A 87 -2.10 -14.99 3.44
CA ILE A 87 -2.99 -13.94 3.94
C ILE A 87 -4.43 -14.47 3.99
N ASP A 88 -5.13 -14.14 5.07
CA ASP A 88 -6.54 -14.47 5.23
C ASP A 88 -7.42 -13.77 4.18
N HIS A 89 -7.84 -14.50 3.17
CA HIS A 89 -8.70 -14.02 2.09
C HIS A 89 -10.16 -13.78 2.54
N SER A 90 -10.50 -14.10 3.79
CA SER A 90 -11.83 -13.88 4.35
C SER A 90 -12.11 -12.40 4.64
N ILE A 91 -11.07 -11.55 4.60
CA ILE A 91 -11.19 -10.10 4.84
C ILE A 91 -11.59 -9.42 3.53
N PRO A 92 -12.69 -8.66 3.49
CA PRO A 92 -12.99 -7.81 2.34
C PRO A 92 -11.80 -6.88 2.07
N ALA A 93 -11.35 -6.79 0.82
CA ALA A 93 -10.20 -5.98 0.42
C ALA A 93 -8.85 -6.38 1.09
N TRP A 94 -8.64 -7.68 1.36
CA TRP A 94 -7.43 -8.25 1.94
C TRP A 94 -6.13 -7.80 1.27
N GLU A 95 -6.15 -7.54 -0.05
CA GLU A 95 -4.99 -7.04 -0.79
C GLU A 95 -4.49 -5.69 -0.26
N PHE A 96 -5.41 -4.77 0.04
CA PHE A 96 -5.05 -3.48 0.63
C PHE A 96 -4.55 -3.64 2.07
N HIS A 97 -5.14 -4.56 2.84
CA HIS A 97 -4.67 -4.88 4.18
C HIS A 97 -3.22 -5.39 4.15
N ALA A 98 -2.90 -6.29 3.21
CA ALA A 98 -1.54 -6.80 3.01
C ALA A 98 -0.55 -5.67 2.69
N MET A 99 -0.89 -4.80 1.73
CA MET A 99 -0.03 -3.66 1.35
C MET A 99 0.20 -2.69 2.51
N ILE A 100 -0.84 -2.40 3.33
CA ILE A 100 -0.70 -1.54 4.50
C ILE A 100 0.20 -2.19 5.54
N THR A 101 0.05 -3.49 5.77
CA THR A 101 0.87 -4.24 6.73
C THR A 101 2.33 -4.28 6.30
N GLU A 102 2.61 -4.55 5.03
CA GLU A 102 3.96 -4.51 4.46
C GLU A 102 4.59 -3.11 4.63
N TYR A 103 3.83 -2.05 4.33
CA TYR A 103 4.31 -0.69 4.53
C TYR A 103 4.59 -0.36 6.00
N ARG A 104 3.74 -0.81 6.93
CA ARG A 104 3.93 -0.62 8.37
C ARG A 104 5.18 -1.32 8.91
N GLN A 105 5.52 -2.49 8.38
CA GLN A 105 6.73 -3.23 8.76
C GLN A 105 8.02 -2.49 8.39
N GLN A 106 7.99 -1.64 7.37
CA GLN A 106 9.13 -0.84 6.92
C GLN A 106 9.29 0.46 7.72
N LEU A 107 8.28 0.82 8.53
CA LEU A 107 8.30 2.06 9.30
C LEU A 107 8.92 1.85 10.67
N GLU A 108 9.85 2.73 11.04
CA GLU A 108 10.32 2.85 12.42
C GLU A 108 9.25 3.56 13.26
N ILE A 109 8.74 2.87 14.28
CA ILE A 109 7.65 3.37 15.11
C ILE A 109 8.21 3.92 16.42
N LYS A 110 8.10 5.25 16.58
CA LYS A 110 8.50 5.98 17.79
C LYS A 110 7.29 6.73 18.38
N PRO A 111 6.48 6.09 19.23
CA PRO A 111 5.30 6.73 19.80
C PRO A 111 5.68 7.87 20.75
N LEU A 112 4.76 8.81 20.93
CA LEU A 112 4.89 9.88 21.93
C LEU A 112 4.85 9.27 23.34
N THR A 113 5.81 9.68 24.19
CA THR A 113 5.91 9.26 25.58
C THR A 113 5.77 10.46 26.52
N ILE A 114 5.40 10.21 27.77
CA ILE A 114 5.23 11.27 28.76
C ILE A 114 6.52 12.04 29.06
N ASN A 115 7.68 11.41 28.79
CA ASN A 115 9.00 12.02 29.00
C ASN A 115 9.46 12.91 27.85
N ASP A 116 8.70 12.94 26.74
CA ASP A 116 9.03 13.84 25.63
C ASP A 116 8.86 15.31 26.05
N PRO A 117 9.72 16.22 25.58
CA PRO A 117 9.63 17.62 25.93
C PRO A 117 8.35 18.24 25.36
N GLN A 118 7.67 19.02 26.20
CA GLN A 118 6.54 19.84 25.76
C GLN A 118 7.04 21.02 24.90
N LYS A 119 6.31 21.30 23.85
CA LYS A 119 6.57 22.46 22.99
C LYS A 119 5.81 23.67 23.52
N ASP A 120 6.48 24.80 23.64
CA ASP A 120 5.81 26.07 23.92
C ASP A 120 5.23 26.63 22.62
N LEU A 121 3.93 26.42 22.40
CA LEU A 121 3.22 26.80 21.20
C LEU A 121 2.03 27.68 21.54
N LYS A 122 1.87 28.80 20.83
CA LYS A 122 0.67 29.66 20.93
C LYS A 122 -0.59 28.95 20.40
N ILE A 123 -0.44 28.14 19.37
CA ILE A 123 -1.49 27.30 18.79
C ILE A 123 -0.90 25.90 18.69
N CYS A 124 -1.55 24.92 19.31
CA CYS A 124 -1.15 23.53 19.30
C CYS A 124 -2.22 22.70 18.59
N VAL A 125 -1.85 22.06 17.50
CA VAL A 125 -2.74 21.21 16.72
C VAL A 125 -2.36 19.75 16.92
N CYS A 126 -3.29 18.98 17.50
CA CYS A 126 -3.08 17.58 17.83
C CYS A 126 -4.08 16.69 17.09
N ILE A 127 -3.67 15.46 16.84
CA ILE A 127 -4.58 14.42 16.34
C ILE A 127 -4.54 13.22 17.27
N ARG A 128 -5.71 12.65 17.55
CA ARG A 128 -5.87 11.42 18.29
C ARG A 128 -6.59 10.38 17.44
N LYS A 129 -5.96 9.23 17.24
CA LYS A 129 -6.57 8.08 16.59
C LYS A 129 -7.44 7.35 17.61
N ARG A 130 -8.72 7.16 17.29
CA ARG A 130 -9.57 6.30 18.12
C ARG A 130 -9.34 4.83 17.82
N PRO A 131 -9.48 3.93 18.79
CA PRO A 131 -9.45 2.49 18.51
C PRO A 131 -10.62 2.09 17.61
N ILE A 132 -10.41 1.02 16.83
CA ILE A 132 -11.45 0.44 15.98
C ILE A 132 -12.57 -0.11 16.87
N THR A 133 -13.82 0.19 16.52
CA THR A 133 -14.98 -0.27 17.27
C THR A 133 -15.26 -1.76 17.01
N LYS A 134 -15.97 -2.41 17.95
CA LYS A 134 -16.41 -3.82 17.78
C LYS A 134 -17.24 -4.03 16.52
N LYS A 135 -18.05 -3.03 16.13
CA LYS A 135 -18.86 -3.08 14.90
C LYS A 135 -17.98 -3.08 13.63
N GLU A 136 -16.91 -2.29 13.60
CA GLU A 136 -15.95 -2.23 12.50
C GLU A 136 -15.11 -3.51 12.43
N LEU A 137 -14.69 -4.03 13.58
CA LEU A 137 -14.02 -5.33 13.66
C LEU A 137 -14.89 -6.48 13.12
N ASN A 138 -16.18 -6.48 13.48
CA ASN A 138 -17.12 -7.50 12.98
C ASN A 138 -17.35 -7.38 11.46
N LYS A 139 -17.28 -6.17 10.90
CA LYS A 139 -17.32 -5.93 9.45
C LYS A 139 -16.00 -6.22 8.76
N LYS A 140 -14.94 -6.54 9.52
CA LYS A 140 -13.57 -6.71 9.02
C LYS A 140 -13.07 -5.47 8.26
N ASP A 141 -13.42 -4.27 8.74
CA ASP A 141 -12.96 -3.01 8.17
C ASP A 141 -11.44 -2.87 8.37
N ILE A 142 -10.77 -2.27 7.38
CA ILE A 142 -9.32 -2.12 7.39
C ILE A 142 -8.92 -0.85 8.13
N ASP A 143 -7.91 -0.96 8.99
CA ASP A 143 -7.28 0.19 9.62
C ASP A 143 -6.39 0.94 8.63
N VAL A 144 -6.87 2.08 8.15
CA VAL A 144 -6.21 2.91 7.13
C VAL A 144 -5.34 4.02 7.71
N LEU A 145 -5.20 4.11 9.03
CA LEU A 145 -4.41 5.16 9.68
C LEU A 145 -3.20 4.57 10.39
N THR A 146 -2.02 5.11 10.13
CA THR A 146 -0.78 4.76 10.85
C THR A 146 -0.15 6.00 11.46
N ILE A 147 0.19 5.91 12.74
CA ILE A 147 0.92 6.96 13.47
C ILE A 147 2.33 6.42 13.73
N PRO A 148 3.33 6.78 12.92
CA PRO A 148 4.69 6.28 13.08
C PRO A 148 5.42 6.93 14.25
N ASN A 149 5.25 8.23 14.43
CA ASN A 149 5.99 9.01 15.43
C ASN A 149 5.09 10.08 16.07
N LYS A 150 5.68 10.93 16.90
CA LYS A 150 4.99 11.94 17.71
C LYS A 150 4.36 13.11 16.96
N ASP A 151 4.67 13.29 15.67
CA ASP A 151 4.24 14.46 14.90
C ASP A 151 3.70 14.13 13.49
N HIS A 152 3.70 12.84 13.07
CA HIS A 152 3.23 12.45 11.75
C HIS A 152 2.09 11.43 11.82
N VAL A 153 1.17 11.57 10.88
CA VAL A 153 0.11 10.61 10.59
C VAL A 153 0.17 10.24 9.11
N ILE A 154 0.01 8.97 8.82
CA ILE A 154 -0.05 8.45 7.45
C ILE A 154 -1.46 7.91 7.23
N VAL A 155 -2.10 8.44 6.20
CA VAL A 155 -3.41 7.96 5.72
C VAL A 155 -3.16 7.09 4.50
N HIS A 156 -3.56 5.84 4.58
CA HIS A 156 -3.47 4.87 3.49
C HIS A 156 -4.76 4.90 2.68
N LEU A 157 -4.72 5.50 1.49
CA LEU A 157 -5.87 5.60 0.60
C LEU A 157 -5.85 4.45 -0.41
N PRO A 158 -6.79 3.48 -0.32
CA PRO A 158 -6.94 2.45 -1.34
C PRO A 158 -7.38 3.07 -2.66
N LYS A 159 -6.62 2.83 -3.71
CA LYS A 159 -6.91 3.31 -5.07
C LYS A 159 -6.76 2.19 -6.09
N VAL A 160 -7.45 2.33 -7.21
CA VAL A 160 -7.37 1.41 -8.34
C VAL A 160 -6.99 2.24 -9.58
N LYS A 161 -5.96 1.79 -10.30
CA LYS A 161 -5.55 2.40 -11.58
C LYS A 161 -6.53 2.04 -12.69
N VAL A 162 -6.39 2.69 -13.84
CA VAL A 162 -7.20 2.41 -15.03
C VAL A 162 -7.04 0.96 -15.53
N ASP A 163 -5.86 0.38 -15.32
CA ASP A 163 -5.54 -1.02 -15.62
C ASP A 163 -6.04 -2.03 -14.55
N LEU A 164 -6.93 -1.60 -13.65
CA LEU A 164 -7.46 -2.35 -12.51
C LEU A 164 -6.40 -2.77 -11.48
N THR A 165 -5.16 -2.33 -11.60
CA THR A 165 -4.13 -2.59 -10.58
C THR A 165 -4.46 -1.82 -9.30
N LYS A 166 -4.58 -2.56 -8.18
CA LYS A 166 -4.80 -1.99 -6.85
C LYS A 166 -3.49 -1.44 -6.29
N TYR A 167 -3.55 -0.26 -5.69
CA TYR A 167 -2.40 0.35 -5.01
C TYR A 167 -2.86 1.21 -3.83
N ILE A 168 -1.92 1.57 -2.96
CA ILE A 168 -2.17 2.45 -1.83
C ILE A 168 -1.43 3.76 -2.06
N ASP A 169 -2.17 4.86 -1.93
CA ASP A 169 -1.62 6.21 -1.90
C ASP A 169 -1.42 6.62 -0.43
N ASN A 170 -0.16 6.71 -0.01
CA ASN A 170 0.22 7.00 1.37
C ASN A 170 0.39 8.51 1.56
N GLN A 171 -0.62 9.16 2.11
CA GLN A 171 -0.58 10.59 2.40
C GLN A 171 -0.06 10.84 3.81
N LYS A 172 0.99 11.67 3.92
CA LYS A 172 1.63 12.03 5.19
C LYS A 172 1.17 13.42 5.62
N PHE A 173 0.70 13.50 6.87
CA PHE A 173 0.30 14.77 7.49
C PHE A 173 1.14 15.00 8.74
N ARG A 174 1.51 16.28 8.99
CA ARG A 174 2.26 16.68 10.16
C ARG A 174 1.38 17.49 11.11
N PHE A 175 1.52 17.17 12.41
CA PHE A 175 0.84 17.84 13.53
C PHE A 175 1.87 18.19 14.61
N ASP A 176 1.48 18.93 15.62
CA ASP A 176 2.36 19.19 16.75
C ASP A 176 2.51 17.97 17.64
N TYR A 177 1.38 17.28 17.92
CA TYR A 177 1.36 15.99 18.60
C TYR A 177 0.40 15.03 17.94
N THR A 178 0.77 13.75 17.94
CA THR A 178 -0.06 12.65 17.43
C THR A 178 -0.20 11.58 18.48
N PHE A 179 -1.44 11.19 18.81
CA PHE A 179 -1.77 10.21 19.81
C PHE A 179 -2.33 8.95 19.14
N ARG A 180 -1.70 7.80 19.43
CA ARG A 180 -2.15 6.49 18.95
C ARG A 180 -3.39 6.05 19.74
N GLU A 181 -4.06 5.00 19.23
CA GLU A 181 -5.17 4.35 19.92
C GLU A 181 -4.81 3.81 21.31
N SER A 182 -3.54 3.45 21.54
CA SER A 182 -3.04 2.95 22.83
C SER A 182 -2.69 4.05 23.84
N CYS A 183 -2.71 5.33 23.43
CA CYS A 183 -2.40 6.44 24.35
C CYS A 183 -3.53 6.63 25.37
N SER A 184 -3.14 6.73 26.66
CA SER A 184 -4.06 7.07 27.75
C SER A 184 -4.50 8.53 27.69
N ASN A 185 -5.63 8.84 28.34
CA ASN A 185 -6.10 10.23 28.45
C ASN A 185 -5.11 11.12 29.22
N ASP A 186 -4.34 10.55 30.15
CA ASP A 186 -3.34 11.29 30.92
C ASP A 186 -2.23 11.85 30.03
N ILE A 187 -1.77 11.08 29.03
CA ILE A 187 -0.77 11.53 28.06
C ILE A 187 -1.36 12.65 27.20
N VAL A 188 -2.60 12.50 26.72
CA VAL A 188 -3.28 13.52 25.94
C VAL A 188 -3.42 14.82 26.77
N TYR A 189 -3.92 14.70 28.00
CA TYR A 189 -4.05 15.83 28.94
C TYR A 189 -2.70 16.53 29.18
N HIS A 190 -1.64 15.75 29.42
CA HIS A 190 -0.31 16.27 29.69
C HIS A 190 0.22 17.20 28.60
N PHE A 191 0.03 16.81 27.32
CA PHE A 191 0.55 17.59 26.17
C PHE A 191 -0.42 18.64 25.64
N THR A 192 -1.72 18.57 25.96
CA THR A 192 -2.73 19.49 25.43
C THR A 192 -3.30 20.45 26.47
N ALA A 193 -4.04 19.93 27.45
CA ALA A 193 -4.80 20.75 28.38
C ALA A 193 -4.00 21.26 29.58
N LYS A 194 -3.04 20.46 30.09
CA LYS A 194 -2.25 20.84 31.26
C LYS A 194 -1.54 22.20 31.13
N PRO A 195 -0.85 22.51 30.03
CA PRO A 195 -0.24 23.83 29.83
C PRO A 195 -1.28 24.96 29.82
N LEU A 196 -2.44 24.70 29.25
CA LEU A 196 -3.53 25.70 29.17
C LEU A 196 -4.16 25.98 30.53
N VAL A 197 -4.29 24.97 31.37
CA VAL A 197 -4.75 25.17 32.78
C VAL A 197 -3.78 26.06 33.53
N GLN A 198 -2.48 25.90 33.35
CA GLN A 198 -1.48 26.79 33.97
C GLN A 198 -1.64 28.23 33.50
N LEU A 199 -1.87 28.46 32.20
CA LEU A 199 -2.10 29.79 31.65
C LEU A 199 -3.39 30.42 32.20
N LEU A 200 -4.43 29.65 32.48
CA LEU A 200 -5.67 30.14 33.07
C LEU A 200 -5.41 30.76 34.44
N PHE A 201 -4.59 30.12 35.27
CA PHE A 201 -4.22 30.68 36.61
C PHE A 201 -3.34 31.94 36.51
N LEU A 202 -2.69 32.18 35.39
CA LEU A 202 -1.95 33.41 35.10
C LEU A 202 -2.83 34.53 34.53
N GLY A 203 -4.16 34.31 34.45
CA GLY A 203 -5.13 35.32 33.99
C GLY A 203 -5.34 35.34 32.47
N TYR A 204 -4.81 34.37 31.71
CA TYR A 204 -5.10 34.21 30.29
C TYR A 204 -6.42 33.44 30.08
N SER A 205 -7.02 33.60 28.89
CA SER A 205 -8.23 32.88 28.49
C SER A 205 -7.90 31.83 27.41
N PRO A 206 -7.34 30.69 27.80
CA PRO A 206 -7.03 29.63 26.84
C PRO A 206 -8.31 28.98 26.31
N MET A 207 -8.26 28.48 25.07
CA MET A 207 -9.39 27.83 24.41
C MET A 207 -8.99 26.49 23.82
N VAL A 208 -9.84 25.48 24.01
CA VAL A 208 -9.65 24.11 23.47
C VAL A 208 -10.81 23.72 22.59
N PHE A 209 -10.53 23.21 21.41
CA PHE A 209 -11.52 22.70 20.48
C PHE A 209 -11.30 21.21 20.21
N ALA A 210 -12.35 20.40 20.31
CA ALA A 210 -12.37 19.05 19.79
C ALA A 210 -13.12 19.02 18.45
N TYR A 211 -12.39 18.77 17.37
CA TYR A 211 -12.95 18.69 16.02
C TYR A 211 -12.98 17.24 15.51
N GLY A 212 -14.05 16.89 14.79
CA GLY A 212 -14.18 15.56 14.15
C GLY A 212 -15.60 15.35 13.64
N GLN A 213 -15.74 14.41 12.69
CA GLN A 213 -17.05 13.98 12.18
C GLN A 213 -17.87 13.29 13.28
N THR A 214 -19.20 13.17 13.05
CA THR A 214 -20.06 12.36 13.92
C THR A 214 -19.55 10.90 13.91
N GLY A 215 -19.37 10.33 15.10
CA GLY A 215 -18.79 8.99 15.25
C GLY A 215 -17.26 8.93 15.23
N ALA A 216 -16.54 10.06 15.06
CA ALA A 216 -15.08 10.09 15.12
C ALA A 216 -14.49 9.92 16.53
N GLY A 217 -15.33 9.75 17.56
CA GLY A 217 -14.87 9.50 18.93
C GLY A 217 -14.58 10.77 19.73
N LYS A 218 -15.17 11.91 19.40
CA LYS A 218 -14.99 13.18 20.15
C LYS A 218 -15.30 13.07 21.66
N LEU A 219 -16.12 12.13 22.07
CA LEU A 219 -16.49 11.89 23.48
C LEU A 219 -15.45 11.04 24.25
N ILE A 220 -14.37 10.61 23.60
CA ILE A 220 -13.32 9.75 24.20
C ILE A 220 -12.15 10.59 24.73
N ILE A 221 -12.21 11.91 24.57
CA ILE A 221 -11.16 12.85 24.97
C ILE A 221 -11.38 13.28 26.42
#